data_fe098844fe3f1f7ee8cdedf0f5a62096
#
_entry.id   fe098844fe3f1f7ee8cdedf0f5a62096
#
_cell.length_a   1.000
_cell.length_b   1.000
_cell.length_c   1.000
_cell.angle_alpha   90.00
_cell.angle_beta   90.00
_cell.angle_gamma   90.00
#
_symmetry.space_group_name_H-M   'P 1'
#
loop_
_entity.id
_entity.type
_entity.pdbx_description
1 polymer ?
#
loop_
_entity_poly.entity_id
_entity_poly.type
_entity_poly.pdbx_seq_one_letter_code
_entity_poly.pdbx_strand_id
1 'polypeptide(L)'
;MTVEDGHASVVDAFDRLAGGAPECIWSSPGRVNLIGEHTDYNDGFALPFAIAARAYAAVRRRDDGMLRMASVQLPDNDVTVALDDIAPGTPTGWAAYVAGVVWAAREAGHEVGGMDVLVDGRVPLGSGLSSSHALECAVAAATVHVHGIEAAHDDLARLSLTAENDFVGAPTGMMDQLASLHCTAGHAIFLDNRTLAVEQVPLDVASAGLALMVLDTRVHHDHAEGGYGERR
;
A
#
# COMPACT_ATOMS: atom_id res chain seq x y z
N MET A 1 13.58 -8.90 -12.16
CA MET A 1 12.25 -8.71 -12.78
C MET A 1 11.99 -7.21 -12.80
N THR A 2 11.74 -6.65 -13.97
CA THR A 2 11.50 -5.22 -14.14
C THR A 2 10.07 -4.84 -13.76
N VAL A 3 9.75 -3.54 -13.67
CA VAL A 3 8.36 -3.06 -13.48
C VAL A 3 7.48 -3.52 -14.64
N GLU A 4 8.02 -3.57 -15.87
CA GLU A 4 7.33 -4.04 -17.08
C GLU A 4 6.95 -5.53 -17.00
N ASP A 5 7.86 -6.39 -16.51
CA ASP A 5 7.56 -7.82 -16.30
C ASP A 5 6.43 -8.01 -15.27
N GLY A 6 6.42 -7.13 -14.25
CA GLY A 6 5.37 -7.10 -13.24
C GLY A 6 4.01 -6.75 -13.82
N HIS A 7 3.98 -5.74 -14.67
CA HIS A 7 2.77 -5.25 -15.31
C HIS A 7 2.13 -6.33 -16.22
N ALA A 8 2.92 -6.98 -17.08
CA ALA A 8 2.40 -8.01 -17.99
C ALA A 8 1.74 -9.18 -17.24
N SER A 9 2.37 -9.67 -16.17
CA SER A 9 1.83 -10.80 -15.40
C SER A 9 0.53 -10.45 -14.67
N VAL A 10 0.36 -9.19 -14.25
CA VAL A 10 -0.86 -8.72 -13.59
C VAL A 10 -2.01 -8.59 -14.58
N VAL A 11 -1.75 -8.14 -15.83
CA VAL A 11 -2.76 -8.10 -16.90
C VAL A 11 -3.34 -9.49 -17.17
N ASP A 12 -2.47 -10.50 -17.34
CA ASP A 12 -2.89 -11.87 -17.62
C ASP A 12 -3.69 -12.47 -16.44
N ALA A 13 -3.30 -12.14 -15.21
CA ALA A 13 -4.02 -12.60 -14.02
C ALA A 13 -5.40 -11.91 -13.90
N PHE A 14 -5.47 -10.62 -14.22
CA PHE A 14 -6.72 -9.87 -14.20
C PHE A 14 -7.71 -10.36 -15.27
N ASP A 15 -7.24 -10.69 -16.47
CA ASP A 15 -8.09 -11.25 -17.53
C ASP A 15 -8.76 -12.57 -17.09
N ARG A 16 -8.01 -13.44 -16.38
CA ARG A 16 -8.57 -14.66 -15.79
C ARG A 16 -9.63 -14.40 -14.72
N LEU A 17 -9.45 -13.34 -13.93
CA LEU A 17 -10.40 -12.95 -12.88
C LEU A 17 -11.70 -12.39 -13.46
N ALA A 18 -11.58 -11.42 -14.36
CA ALA A 18 -12.66 -10.52 -14.71
C ALA A 18 -13.11 -10.63 -16.18
N GLY A 19 -12.45 -11.48 -16.99
CA GLY A 19 -12.79 -11.68 -18.40
C GLY A 19 -12.55 -10.40 -19.21
N GLY A 20 -11.31 -9.93 -19.30
CA GLY A 20 -10.89 -8.75 -20.04
C GLY A 20 -9.79 -7.95 -19.33
N ALA A 21 -9.30 -6.91 -19.97
CA ALA A 21 -8.21 -6.09 -19.45
C ALA A 21 -8.67 -5.19 -18.28
N PRO A 22 -7.78 -4.82 -17.34
CA PRO A 22 -8.04 -3.77 -16.38
C PRO A 22 -8.12 -2.40 -17.05
N GLU A 23 -8.84 -1.44 -16.46
CA GLU A 23 -8.85 -0.05 -16.91
C GLU A 23 -7.54 0.67 -16.52
N CYS A 24 -6.96 0.30 -15.39
CA CYS A 24 -5.65 0.80 -14.97
C CYS A 24 -4.88 -0.23 -14.14
N ILE A 25 -3.56 -0.03 -14.08
CA ILE A 25 -2.66 -0.73 -13.16
C ILE A 25 -1.77 0.31 -12.49
N TRP A 26 -1.73 0.26 -11.18
CA TRP A 26 -0.83 1.06 -10.36
C TRP A 26 0.10 0.17 -9.55
N SER A 27 1.24 0.71 -9.17
CA SER A 27 2.17 -0.01 -8.30
C SER A 27 2.85 0.93 -7.33
N SER A 28 3.05 0.45 -6.10
CA SER A 28 3.74 1.17 -5.05
C SER A 28 4.85 0.31 -4.46
N PRO A 29 6.05 0.88 -4.17
CA PRO A 29 7.17 0.13 -3.62
C PRO A 29 6.99 -0.14 -2.13
N GLY A 30 7.62 -1.20 -1.63
CA GLY A 30 7.97 -1.30 -0.23
C GLY A 30 9.08 -0.32 0.14
N ARG A 31 9.38 -0.25 1.43
CA ARG A 31 10.44 0.66 1.94
C ARG A 31 11.36 -0.02 2.94
N VAL A 32 12.54 0.56 3.11
CA VAL A 32 13.44 0.33 4.25
C VAL A 32 13.62 1.66 4.98
N ASN A 33 13.58 1.66 6.30
CA ASN A 33 13.97 2.81 7.09
C ASN A 33 15.45 2.67 7.52
N LEU A 34 16.27 3.68 7.23
CA LEU A 34 17.68 3.66 7.60
C LEU A 34 17.89 4.04 9.06
N ILE A 35 17.10 4.99 9.55
CA ILE A 35 17.15 5.50 10.92
C ILE A 35 15.86 6.24 11.25
N GLY A 36 15.44 6.19 12.51
CA GLY A 36 14.21 6.84 12.98
C GLY A 36 13.10 5.83 13.22
N GLU A 37 13.43 4.66 13.80
CA GLU A 37 12.45 3.67 14.18
C GLU A 37 11.55 4.18 15.30
N HIS A 38 10.23 3.93 15.17
CA HIS A 38 9.20 4.34 16.13
C HIS A 38 9.09 5.86 16.34
N THR A 39 9.53 6.66 15.38
CA THR A 39 9.46 8.13 15.45
C THR A 39 8.25 8.69 14.70
N ASP A 40 7.66 7.95 13.81
CA ASP A 40 6.58 8.37 12.91
C ASP A 40 5.22 8.62 13.60
N TYR A 41 5.03 8.08 14.79
CA TYR A 41 3.90 8.37 15.67
C TYR A 41 4.29 9.09 16.96
N ASN A 42 5.56 9.58 17.03
CA ASN A 42 6.15 10.30 18.17
C ASN A 42 6.78 11.64 17.73
N ASP A 43 6.29 12.26 16.65
CA ASP A 43 6.71 13.56 16.15
C ASP A 43 8.24 13.69 15.88
N GLY A 44 8.91 12.57 15.57
CA GLY A 44 10.33 12.53 15.32
C GLY A 44 10.70 12.60 13.85
N PHE A 45 11.98 12.35 13.57
CA PHE A 45 12.51 12.31 12.20
C PHE A 45 12.75 10.87 11.76
N ALA A 46 12.61 10.62 10.46
CA ALA A 46 12.93 9.33 9.85
C ALA A 46 13.67 9.53 8.52
N LEU A 47 14.39 8.51 8.08
CA LEU A 47 15.15 8.52 6.82
C LEU A 47 14.85 7.23 6.02
N PRO A 48 13.63 7.01 5.56
CA PRO A 48 13.30 5.86 4.75
C PRO A 48 13.66 6.05 3.27
N PHE A 49 13.78 4.94 2.54
CA PHE A 49 13.87 4.92 1.09
C PHE A 49 13.09 3.76 0.49
N ALA A 50 12.61 3.93 -0.74
CA ALA A 50 11.87 2.92 -1.46
C ALA A 50 12.80 1.81 -2.00
N ILE A 51 12.30 0.57 -1.99
CA ILE A 51 12.99 -0.59 -2.57
C ILE A 51 12.39 -0.97 -3.92
N ALA A 52 13.08 -1.84 -4.67
CA ALA A 52 12.62 -2.28 -5.99
C ALA A 52 11.39 -3.22 -5.93
N ALA A 53 11.17 -3.92 -4.80
CA ALA A 53 10.01 -4.79 -4.62
C ALA A 53 8.74 -3.93 -4.47
N ARG A 54 7.67 -4.31 -5.21
CA ARG A 54 6.45 -3.50 -5.31
C ARG A 54 5.20 -4.35 -5.08
N ALA A 55 4.13 -3.70 -4.67
CA ALA A 55 2.78 -4.22 -4.82
C ALA A 55 2.12 -3.59 -6.06
N TYR A 56 1.28 -4.36 -6.74
CA TYR A 56 0.53 -3.93 -7.91
C TYR A 56 -0.97 -4.05 -7.63
N ALA A 57 -1.75 -3.11 -8.16
CA ALA A 57 -3.20 -3.15 -8.14
C ALA A 57 -3.73 -2.92 -9.56
N ALA A 58 -4.39 -3.90 -10.13
CA ALA A 58 -5.12 -3.81 -11.38
C ALA A 58 -6.61 -3.64 -11.10
N VAL A 59 -7.24 -2.65 -11.72
CA VAL A 59 -8.60 -2.24 -11.37
C VAL A 59 -9.45 -2.03 -12.63
N ARG A 60 -10.72 -2.40 -12.54
CA ARG A 60 -11.77 -2.08 -13.51
C ARG A 60 -13.06 -1.75 -12.77
N ARG A 61 -13.76 -0.71 -13.22
CA ARG A 61 -15.07 -0.32 -12.65
C ARG A 61 -16.15 -1.36 -12.90
N ARG A 62 -17.11 -1.38 -11.98
CA ARG A 62 -18.35 -2.14 -12.06
C ARG A 62 -19.53 -1.20 -11.82
N ASP A 63 -20.68 -1.52 -12.39
CA ASP A 63 -21.92 -0.74 -12.27
C ASP A 63 -22.95 -1.37 -11.30
N ASP A 64 -22.56 -2.49 -10.66
CA ASP A 64 -23.45 -3.26 -9.77
C ASP A 64 -23.25 -2.95 -8.28
N GLY A 65 -22.42 -1.96 -7.92
CA GLY A 65 -22.15 -1.58 -6.53
C GLY A 65 -21.36 -2.62 -5.72
N MET A 66 -20.68 -3.57 -6.39
CA MET A 66 -19.90 -4.61 -5.74
C MET A 66 -18.41 -4.32 -5.80
N LEU A 67 -17.69 -4.63 -4.73
CA LEU A 67 -16.24 -4.70 -4.69
C LEU A 67 -15.81 -6.17 -4.73
N ARG A 68 -15.21 -6.59 -5.83
CA ARG A 68 -14.61 -7.93 -5.96
C ARG A 68 -13.10 -7.80 -5.87
N MET A 69 -12.49 -8.55 -4.96
CA MET A 69 -11.07 -8.52 -4.65
C MET A 69 -10.46 -9.90 -4.85
N ALA A 70 -9.33 -9.96 -5.55
CA ALA A 70 -8.55 -11.18 -5.74
C ALA A 70 -7.05 -10.90 -5.53
N SER A 71 -6.30 -11.92 -5.17
CA SER A 71 -4.86 -11.86 -4.97
C SER A 71 -4.15 -12.93 -5.78
N VAL A 72 -3.08 -12.55 -6.49
CA VAL A 72 -2.22 -13.50 -7.21
C VAL A 72 -1.61 -14.53 -6.26
N GLN A 73 -1.31 -14.13 -5.02
CA GLN A 73 -0.73 -15.01 -4.00
C GLN A 73 -1.76 -15.96 -3.36
N LEU A 74 -3.05 -15.69 -3.51
CA LEU A 74 -4.16 -16.44 -2.91
C LEU A 74 -5.25 -16.74 -3.96
N PRO A 75 -4.96 -17.56 -4.98
CA PRO A 75 -5.81 -17.67 -6.18
C PRO A 75 -7.21 -18.23 -5.94
N ASP A 76 -7.44 -18.91 -4.81
CA ASP A 76 -8.73 -19.52 -4.48
C ASP A 76 -9.46 -18.77 -3.32
N ASN A 77 -9.03 -17.56 -3.02
CA ASN A 77 -9.54 -16.77 -1.90
C ASN A 77 -10.04 -15.39 -2.37
N ASP A 78 -10.85 -15.39 -3.42
CA ASP A 78 -11.55 -14.19 -3.90
C ASP A 78 -12.59 -13.76 -2.87
N VAL A 79 -12.70 -12.45 -2.65
CA VAL A 79 -13.70 -11.85 -1.74
C VAL A 79 -14.56 -10.87 -2.54
N THR A 80 -15.86 -10.98 -2.39
CA THR A 80 -16.82 -10.03 -2.99
C THR A 80 -17.73 -9.51 -1.90
N VAL A 81 -17.91 -8.20 -1.84
CA VAL A 81 -18.74 -7.51 -0.84
C VAL A 81 -19.48 -6.35 -1.51
N ALA A 82 -20.72 -6.07 -1.09
CA ALA A 82 -21.39 -4.86 -1.52
C ALA A 82 -20.72 -3.63 -0.88
N LEU A 83 -20.60 -2.54 -1.64
CA LEU A 83 -19.96 -1.31 -1.12
C LEU A 83 -20.63 -0.79 0.16
N ASP A 84 -21.92 -0.98 0.31
CA ASP A 84 -22.68 -0.51 1.47
C ASP A 84 -22.52 -1.41 2.70
N ASP A 85 -21.96 -2.61 2.53
CA ASP A 85 -21.65 -3.55 3.61
C ASP A 85 -20.19 -3.41 4.09
N ILE A 86 -19.38 -2.57 3.44
CA ILE A 86 -17.99 -2.34 3.83
C ILE A 86 -17.95 -1.46 5.09
N ALA A 87 -17.42 -2.02 6.17
CA ALA A 87 -17.24 -1.31 7.43
C ALA A 87 -16.01 -1.88 8.17
N PRO A 88 -15.43 -1.17 9.15
CA PRO A 88 -14.36 -1.71 9.99
C PRO A 88 -14.71 -3.09 10.54
N GLY A 89 -13.83 -4.08 10.27
CA GLY A 89 -14.08 -5.49 10.58
C GLY A 89 -14.82 -6.29 9.49
N THR A 90 -15.22 -5.69 8.39
CA THR A 90 -15.89 -6.39 7.25
C THR A 90 -15.48 -5.78 5.90
N PRO A 91 -14.77 -6.55 5.03
CA PRO A 91 -14.23 -7.90 5.22
C PRO A 91 -13.03 -7.94 6.18
N THR A 92 -12.57 -9.15 6.52
CA THR A 92 -11.38 -9.39 7.35
C THR A 92 -10.22 -9.96 6.52
N GLY A 93 -9.06 -10.14 7.16
CA GLY A 93 -7.87 -10.71 6.54
C GLY A 93 -7.25 -9.79 5.48
N TRP A 94 -6.66 -10.36 4.43
CA TRP A 94 -5.98 -9.58 3.40
C TRP A 94 -6.90 -8.60 2.65
N ALA A 95 -8.16 -8.98 2.48
CA ALA A 95 -9.15 -8.15 1.79
C ALA A 95 -9.50 -6.87 2.57
N ALA A 96 -9.27 -6.84 3.88
CA ALA A 96 -9.48 -5.65 4.70
C ALA A 96 -8.60 -4.47 4.26
N TYR A 97 -7.37 -4.73 3.82
CA TYR A 97 -6.47 -3.68 3.34
C TYR A 97 -6.98 -3.02 2.04
N VAL A 98 -7.57 -3.82 1.14
CA VAL A 98 -8.15 -3.31 -0.12
C VAL A 98 -9.47 -2.60 0.16
N ALA A 99 -10.38 -3.24 0.90
CA ALA A 99 -11.70 -2.68 1.23
C ALA A 99 -11.57 -1.43 2.12
N GLY A 100 -10.59 -1.39 3.02
CA GLY A 100 -10.29 -0.25 3.87
C GLY A 100 -9.94 1.00 3.07
N VAL A 101 -9.16 0.87 1.99
CA VAL A 101 -8.85 2.00 1.10
C VAL A 101 -10.11 2.52 0.41
N VAL A 102 -10.97 1.63 -0.08
CA VAL A 102 -12.26 2.01 -0.71
C VAL A 102 -13.17 2.71 0.30
N TRP A 103 -13.25 2.16 1.51
CA TRP A 103 -14.00 2.75 2.61
C TRP A 103 -13.44 4.13 3.00
N ALA A 104 -12.13 4.28 3.18
CA ALA A 104 -11.49 5.55 3.52
C ALA A 104 -11.75 6.62 2.46
N ALA A 105 -11.72 6.25 1.16
CA ALA A 105 -12.04 7.18 0.08
C ALA A 105 -13.51 7.64 0.13
N ARG A 106 -14.46 6.74 0.44
CA ARG A 106 -15.89 7.10 0.61
C ARG A 106 -16.11 7.96 1.86
N GLU A 107 -15.47 7.66 2.99
CA GLU A 107 -15.52 8.48 4.20
C GLU A 107 -14.93 9.89 3.99
N ALA A 108 -13.92 10.02 3.12
CA ALA A 108 -13.38 11.30 2.70
C ALA A 108 -14.33 12.09 1.77
N GLY A 109 -15.51 11.53 1.41
CA GLY A 109 -16.52 12.16 0.59
C GLY A 109 -16.34 11.96 -0.93
N HIS A 110 -15.47 11.06 -1.35
CA HIS A 110 -15.31 10.74 -2.77
C HIS A 110 -16.38 9.77 -3.25
N GLU A 111 -16.85 9.98 -4.48
CA GLU A 111 -17.78 9.05 -5.14
C GLU A 111 -17.00 7.86 -5.71
N VAL A 112 -16.95 6.77 -4.94
CA VAL A 112 -16.30 5.51 -5.33
C VAL A 112 -17.39 4.46 -5.60
N GLY A 113 -17.45 4.01 -6.85
CA GLY A 113 -18.33 2.94 -7.32
C GLY A 113 -17.74 1.54 -7.19
N GLY A 114 -18.49 0.53 -7.64
CA GLY A 114 -18.05 -0.86 -7.66
C GLY A 114 -16.79 -1.08 -8.51
N MET A 115 -15.98 -2.06 -8.13
CA MET A 115 -14.73 -2.40 -8.81
C MET A 115 -14.40 -3.90 -8.74
N ASP A 116 -13.76 -4.41 -9.81
CA ASP A 116 -12.88 -5.57 -9.74
C ASP A 116 -11.47 -5.09 -9.40
N VAL A 117 -10.85 -5.66 -8.38
CA VAL A 117 -9.49 -5.35 -7.93
C VAL A 117 -8.68 -6.63 -7.85
N LEU A 118 -7.61 -6.73 -8.63
CA LEU A 118 -6.60 -7.77 -8.49
C LEU A 118 -5.34 -7.17 -7.91
N VAL A 119 -4.82 -7.78 -6.84
CA VAL A 119 -3.56 -7.37 -6.24
C VAL A 119 -2.46 -8.42 -6.47
N ASP A 120 -1.22 -7.95 -6.69
CA ASP A 120 -0.02 -8.77 -6.75
C ASP A 120 1.05 -8.18 -5.81
N GLY A 121 1.13 -8.73 -4.61
CA GLY A 121 2.05 -8.28 -3.57
C GLY A 121 3.41 -8.96 -3.70
N ARG A 122 4.43 -8.24 -4.22
CA ARG A 122 5.79 -8.77 -4.38
C ARG A 122 6.76 -8.23 -3.34
N VAL A 123 6.30 -7.41 -2.42
CA VAL A 123 7.04 -7.05 -1.21
C VAL A 123 6.95 -8.24 -0.25
N PRO A 124 8.06 -8.78 0.25
CA PRO A 124 8.04 -9.92 1.16
C PRO A 124 7.19 -9.65 2.40
N LEU A 125 6.24 -10.55 2.68
CA LEU A 125 5.33 -10.44 3.82
C LEU A 125 6.07 -10.69 5.14
N GLY A 126 5.72 -9.93 6.19
CA GLY A 126 6.27 -10.13 7.54
C GLY A 126 7.76 -9.79 7.69
N SER A 127 8.39 -9.20 6.68
CA SER A 127 9.83 -8.88 6.66
C SER A 127 10.16 -7.48 7.14
N GLY A 128 9.17 -6.69 7.61
CA GLY A 128 9.37 -5.30 7.99
C GLY A 128 9.59 -4.34 6.81
N LEU A 129 9.29 -4.77 5.58
CA LEU A 129 9.47 -3.99 4.34
C LEU A 129 8.21 -3.24 3.88
N SER A 130 7.21 -3.08 4.75
CA SER A 130 5.95 -2.35 4.52
C SER A 130 5.12 -2.90 3.36
N SER A 131 4.87 -4.19 3.36
CA SER A 131 4.05 -4.85 2.32
C SER A 131 2.60 -4.40 2.34
N SER A 132 1.98 -4.16 3.51
CA SER A 132 0.62 -3.63 3.65
C SER A 132 0.51 -2.24 3.06
N HIS A 133 1.38 -1.33 3.45
CA HIS A 133 1.39 0.06 2.98
C HIS A 133 1.64 0.17 1.47
N ALA A 134 2.55 -0.66 0.91
CA ALA A 134 2.75 -0.73 -0.53
C ALA A 134 1.47 -1.18 -1.25
N LEU A 135 0.75 -2.15 -0.69
CA LEU A 135 -0.53 -2.61 -1.23
C LEU A 135 -1.59 -1.51 -1.17
N GLU A 136 -1.79 -0.89 -0.01
CA GLU A 136 -2.78 0.17 0.20
C GLU A 136 -2.51 1.38 -0.70
N CYS A 137 -1.26 1.84 -0.81
CA CYS A 137 -0.89 2.94 -1.69
C CYS A 137 -1.14 2.62 -3.17
N ALA A 138 -0.87 1.38 -3.62
CA ALA A 138 -1.16 0.96 -4.99
C ALA A 138 -2.67 0.93 -5.25
N VAL A 139 -3.47 0.42 -4.31
CA VAL A 139 -4.93 0.39 -4.39
C VAL A 139 -5.51 1.81 -4.33
N ALA A 140 -5.01 2.69 -3.45
CA ALA A 140 -5.45 4.07 -3.36
C ALA A 140 -5.23 4.81 -4.70
N ALA A 141 -4.02 4.70 -5.27
CA ALA A 141 -3.71 5.31 -6.55
C ALA A 141 -4.60 4.77 -7.69
N ALA A 142 -4.84 3.45 -7.73
CA ALA A 142 -5.72 2.83 -8.72
C ALA A 142 -7.18 3.28 -8.54
N THR A 143 -7.67 3.34 -7.30
CA THR A 143 -9.05 3.74 -6.97
C THR A 143 -9.32 5.19 -7.40
N VAL A 144 -8.46 6.14 -7.03
CA VAL A 144 -8.66 7.55 -7.41
C VAL A 144 -8.55 7.73 -8.93
N HIS A 145 -7.61 7.03 -9.57
CA HIS A 145 -7.42 7.12 -11.02
C HIS A 145 -8.65 6.64 -11.78
N VAL A 146 -9.16 5.44 -11.46
CA VAL A 146 -10.27 4.83 -12.21
C VAL A 146 -11.59 5.60 -12.03
N HIS A 147 -11.76 6.32 -10.91
CA HIS A 147 -12.93 7.16 -10.65
C HIS A 147 -12.74 8.64 -11.05
N GLY A 148 -11.57 9.00 -11.63
CA GLY A 148 -11.29 10.38 -12.05
C GLY A 148 -11.19 11.37 -10.88
N ILE A 149 -10.78 10.89 -9.70
CA ILE A 149 -10.58 11.71 -8.51
C ILE A 149 -9.17 12.32 -8.57
N GLU A 150 -9.09 13.65 -8.47
CA GLU A 150 -7.80 14.33 -8.35
C GLU A 150 -7.29 14.20 -6.90
N ALA A 151 -6.11 13.61 -6.74
CA ALA A 151 -5.48 13.40 -5.45
C ALA A 151 -3.95 13.56 -5.55
N ALA A 152 -3.37 14.32 -4.64
CA ALA A 152 -1.92 14.41 -4.48
C ALA A 152 -1.37 13.17 -3.75
N HIS A 153 -0.05 12.99 -3.75
CA HIS A 153 0.58 11.88 -3.01
C HIS A 153 0.23 11.91 -1.52
N ASP A 154 0.14 13.09 -0.93
CA ASP A 154 -0.25 13.25 0.49
C ASP A 154 -1.70 12.79 0.75
N ASP A 155 -2.61 13.00 -0.20
CA ASP A 155 -3.99 12.53 -0.07
C ASP A 155 -4.05 11.01 -0.16
N LEU A 156 -3.28 10.39 -1.07
CA LEU A 156 -3.14 8.94 -1.15
C LEU A 156 -2.54 8.35 0.13
N ALA A 157 -1.53 9.03 0.71
CA ALA A 157 -0.94 8.62 1.98
C ALA A 157 -1.97 8.65 3.12
N ARG A 158 -2.81 9.70 3.19
CA ARG A 158 -3.87 9.82 4.20
C ARG A 158 -4.94 8.74 4.02
N LEU A 159 -5.39 8.46 2.80
CA LEU A 159 -6.36 7.39 2.53
C LEU A 159 -5.83 6.03 2.99
N SER A 160 -4.56 5.73 2.67
CA SER A 160 -3.91 4.48 3.09
C SER A 160 -3.75 4.40 4.60
N LEU A 161 -3.35 5.48 5.27
CA LEU A 161 -3.25 5.53 6.73
C LEU A 161 -4.60 5.32 7.41
N THR A 162 -5.65 5.97 6.91
CA THR A 162 -7.02 5.82 7.42
C THR A 162 -7.50 4.37 7.26
N ALA A 163 -7.20 3.74 6.12
CA ALA A 163 -7.51 2.35 5.88
C ALA A 163 -6.83 1.43 6.91
N GLU A 164 -5.54 1.62 7.16
CA GLU A 164 -4.80 0.78 8.09
C GLU A 164 -5.19 1.02 9.55
N ASN A 165 -5.32 2.28 9.97
CA ASN A 165 -5.59 2.61 11.38
C ASN A 165 -7.06 2.39 11.76
N ASP A 166 -7.99 2.89 10.95
CA ASP A 166 -9.40 2.98 11.34
C ASP A 166 -10.21 1.78 10.82
N PHE A 167 -9.81 1.16 9.72
CA PHE A 167 -10.50 0.01 9.16
C PHE A 167 -9.86 -1.33 9.56
N VAL A 168 -8.55 -1.47 9.37
CA VAL A 168 -7.80 -2.70 9.73
C VAL A 168 -7.53 -2.74 11.23
N GLY A 169 -7.35 -1.58 11.87
CA GLY A 169 -7.10 -1.46 13.31
C GLY A 169 -5.63 -1.58 13.71
N ALA A 170 -4.69 -1.33 12.79
CA ALA A 170 -3.26 -1.34 13.04
C ALA A 170 -2.75 0.09 13.27
N PRO A 171 -2.42 0.52 14.52
CA PRO A 171 -2.08 1.90 14.83
C PRO A 171 -0.65 2.24 14.40
N THR A 172 -0.46 2.57 13.12
CA THR A 172 0.81 2.96 12.50
C THR A 172 0.92 4.49 12.33
N GLY A 173 2.15 4.98 12.05
CA GLY A 173 2.39 6.35 11.58
C GLY A 173 2.34 6.42 10.05
N MET A 174 2.66 7.61 9.49
CA MET A 174 2.55 7.86 8.04
C MET A 174 3.88 7.65 7.29
N MET A 175 4.97 7.30 7.97
CA MET A 175 6.30 7.16 7.37
C MET A 175 6.31 6.21 6.17
N ASP A 176 5.62 5.09 6.28
CA ASP A 176 5.63 4.02 5.30
C ASP A 176 4.93 4.43 4.01
N GLN A 177 3.76 5.04 4.12
CA GLN A 177 2.99 5.55 2.99
C GLN A 177 3.75 6.70 2.29
N LEU A 178 4.32 7.64 3.06
CA LEU A 178 5.10 8.75 2.50
C LEU A 178 6.35 8.24 1.80
N ALA A 179 7.06 7.25 2.35
CA ALA A 179 8.20 6.64 1.67
C ALA A 179 7.80 5.96 0.35
N SER A 180 6.70 5.21 0.35
CA SER A 180 6.19 4.53 -0.85
C SER A 180 5.78 5.50 -1.97
N LEU A 181 5.26 6.69 -1.62
CA LEU A 181 4.69 7.65 -2.57
C LEU A 181 5.65 8.77 -2.99
N HIS A 182 6.57 9.19 -2.10
CA HIS A 182 7.45 10.34 -2.35
C HIS A 182 8.89 9.99 -2.70
N CYS A 183 9.39 8.78 -2.37
CA CYS A 183 10.77 8.44 -2.71
C CYS A 183 11.00 8.41 -4.22
N THR A 184 12.08 9.03 -4.65
CA THR A 184 12.56 8.96 -6.04
C THR A 184 13.78 8.04 -6.16
N ALA A 185 14.04 7.53 -7.36
CA ALA A 185 15.19 6.65 -7.59
C ALA A 185 16.51 7.33 -7.18
N GLY A 186 17.35 6.61 -6.43
CA GLY A 186 18.63 7.12 -5.94
C GLY A 186 18.54 8.10 -4.77
N HIS A 187 17.38 8.18 -4.09
CA HIS A 187 17.18 9.06 -2.95
C HIS A 187 16.51 8.31 -1.80
N ALA A 188 16.86 8.69 -0.59
CA ALA A 188 16.02 8.54 0.61
C ALA A 188 15.18 9.81 0.78
N ILE A 189 14.18 9.77 1.64
CA ILE A 189 13.49 10.98 2.10
C ILE A 189 13.86 11.26 3.55
N PHE A 190 14.22 12.52 3.85
CA PHE A 190 14.23 13.02 5.21
C PHE A 190 12.82 13.48 5.55
N LEU A 191 12.21 12.82 6.51
CA LEU A 191 10.82 13.04 6.92
C LEU A 191 10.78 13.64 8.32
N ASP A 192 10.12 14.79 8.45
CA ASP A 192 9.68 15.34 9.74
C ASP A 192 8.23 14.88 10.00
N ASN A 193 8.06 13.92 10.88
CA ASN A 193 6.74 13.33 11.16
C ASN A 193 5.76 14.28 11.88
N ARG A 194 6.24 15.39 12.44
CA ARG A 194 5.38 16.41 13.06
C ARG A 194 4.66 17.25 12.02
N THR A 195 5.39 17.63 10.97
CA THR A 195 4.91 18.53 9.91
C THR A 195 4.53 17.80 8.64
N LEU A 196 4.92 16.54 8.52
CA LEU A 196 4.87 15.69 7.32
C LEU A 196 5.69 16.28 6.15
N ALA A 197 6.66 17.14 6.46
CA ALA A 197 7.56 17.68 5.46
C ALA A 197 8.55 16.62 4.97
N VAL A 198 8.68 16.50 3.65
CA VAL A 198 9.53 15.53 2.96
C VAL A 198 10.61 16.27 2.18
N GLU A 199 11.88 15.89 2.40
CA GLU A 199 13.02 16.36 1.63
C GLU A 199 13.75 15.19 0.99
N GLN A 200 14.06 15.28 -0.32
CA GLN A 200 14.82 14.25 -1.04
C GLN A 200 16.30 14.32 -0.65
N VAL A 201 16.85 13.23 -0.16
CA VAL A 201 18.26 13.10 0.23
C VAL A 201 18.94 12.14 -0.73
N PRO A 202 19.97 12.56 -1.49
CA PRO A 202 20.67 11.67 -2.39
C PRO A 202 21.24 10.44 -1.65
N LEU A 203 20.91 9.26 -2.15
CA LEU A 203 21.33 7.97 -1.60
C LEU A 203 21.68 7.01 -2.74
N ASP A 204 22.93 7.04 -3.20
CA ASP A 204 23.44 6.11 -4.19
C ASP A 204 24.39 5.11 -3.52
N VAL A 205 23.81 4.06 -2.98
CA VAL A 205 24.54 3.01 -2.27
C VAL A 205 25.54 2.30 -3.19
N ALA A 206 25.15 2.08 -4.46
CA ALA A 206 25.97 1.37 -5.43
C ALA A 206 27.22 2.18 -5.81
N SER A 207 27.10 3.49 -6.07
CA SER A 207 28.23 4.38 -6.37
C SER A 207 29.20 4.54 -5.20
N ALA A 208 28.71 4.35 -3.96
CA ALA A 208 29.55 4.32 -2.76
C ALA A 208 30.27 2.95 -2.57
N GLY A 209 30.08 1.98 -3.46
CA GLY A 209 30.64 0.63 -3.34
C GLY A 209 30.02 -0.18 -2.20
N LEU A 210 28.82 0.19 -1.78
CA LEU A 210 28.07 -0.47 -0.71
C LEU A 210 26.92 -1.29 -1.27
N ALA A 211 26.42 -2.21 -0.45
CA ALA A 211 25.20 -2.97 -0.74
C ALA A 211 24.32 -2.97 0.50
N LEU A 212 23.00 -2.88 0.28
CA LEU A 212 22.01 -3.10 1.33
C LEU A 212 21.69 -4.58 1.40
N MET A 213 21.79 -5.16 2.60
CA MET A 213 21.39 -6.53 2.87
C MET A 213 20.22 -6.52 3.86
N VAL A 214 19.13 -7.18 3.49
CA VAL A 214 17.99 -7.41 4.37
C VAL A 214 18.08 -8.84 4.89
N LEU A 215 18.09 -9.00 6.22
CA LEU A 215 18.10 -10.28 6.91
C LEU A 215 16.72 -10.50 7.55
N ASP A 216 15.93 -11.40 6.97
CA ASP A 216 14.67 -11.83 7.57
C ASP A 216 14.97 -12.93 8.61
N THR A 217 14.72 -12.61 9.89
CA THR A 217 14.92 -13.55 11.00
C THR A 217 13.78 -14.57 11.13
N ARG A 218 12.72 -14.46 10.29
CA ARG A 218 11.52 -15.30 10.30
C ARG A 218 10.76 -15.29 11.64
N VAL A 219 10.95 -14.25 12.44
CA VAL A 219 10.12 -14.01 13.62
C VAL A 219 8.84 -13.35 13.14
N HIS A 220 7.72 -14.05 13.22
CA HIS A 220 6.42 -13.50 12.85
C HIS A 220 6.03 -12.39 13.82
N HIS A 221 5.77 -11.22 13.29
CA HIS A 221 5.17 -10.11 14.00
C HIS A 221 3.73 -9.97 13.52
N ASP A 222 2.77 -10.30 14.36
CA ASP A 222 1.37 -9.95 14.12
C ASP A 222 1.17 -8.47 14.46
N HIS A 223 0.93 -7.64 13.45
CA HIS A 223 0.68 -6.20 13.62
C HIS A 223 -0.58 -5.93 14.45
N ALA A 224 -1.51 -6.87 14.54
CA ALA A 224 -2.74 -6.78 15.33
C ALA A 224 -2.54 -7.14 16.83
N GLU A 225 -1.46 -7.81 17.21
CA GLU A 225 -1.19 -8.21 18.61
C GLU A 225 -0.15 -7.29 19.29
N GLY A 226 -0.53 -6.05 19.60
CA GLY A 226 -0.08 -5.36 20.82
C GLY A 226 1.29 -4.69 20.83
N GLY A 227 2.20 -4.91 19.89
CA GLY A 227 3.57 -4.36 19.99
C GLY A 227 3.67 -2.86 19.73
N TYR A 228 2.86 -2.31 18.83
CA TYR A 228 2.85 -0.89 18.49
C TYR A 228 2.02 -0.04 19.47
N GLY A 229 0.88 -0.55 19.94
CA GLY A 229 0.02 0.15 20.90
C GLY A 229 0.67 0.38 22.27
N GLU A 230 1.59 -0.49 22.70
CA GLU A 230 2.32 -0.33 23.97
C GLU A 230 3.48 0.71 23.87
N ARG A 231 3.92 1.06 22.67
CA ARG A 231 5.04 1.97 22.42
C ARG A 231 4.61 3.38 22.00
N ARG A 232 3.33 3.55 21.66
CA ARG A 232 2.66 4.81 21.37
C ARG A 232 2.14 5.44 22.66
#